data_35df52d5382c739252a22ecd72585d34
#
_entry.id   35df52d5382c739252a22ecd72585d34
#
_cell.length_a   1.000
_cell.length_b   1.000
_cell.length_c   1.000
_cell.angle_alpha   90.00
_cell.angle_beta   90.00
_cell.angle_gamma   90.00
#
_symmetry.space_group_name_H-M   'P 1'
#
loop_
_entity.id
_entity.type
_entity.pdbx_description
1 polymer ?
#
loop_
_entity_poly.entity_id
_entity_poly.type
_entity_poly.pdbx_seq_one_letter_code
_entity_poly.pdbx_strand_id
1 'polypeptide(L)'
;MNDRIPTGSRRLDEILHGGLPLNAISLIVGVPGSGKTILSQQVAFRNATTERPALFFSTMSEPLDKIVRFGSSLEFFDPKALQDGRMMYEDLGQVLGEGGLDDAQAAIDRQLKERRPGIVVIDSVRAFHALAADLSSFRQFLHALVRRLTASAVTTIWNAPYSRQQAVDTAEFSASDAIIGLDIKQIAERELRVLQVLKLRGSDFQSGEHMYRVTRAGIEVFPRLADAQIGAGYALSPKPTPTGIAALDDLLGKGGFWTGASTLVAGPTGIGKTLMGLHFLYRGAEVGEPGILATFQENLTQLSRIVSSFGWSIDNPSVHVMSRGLVAMNIDEWVYQLLDLVEKTKAKRIVIDSLADLMIAAADPVRFREWVFSVTQRFNREGISLMSIIEVPELFQLERISEQGVSHLADNVILLQYVQRGAELARALTVLKTRAMHHRPVVHSYEINDQGFVLGDVLSPTP
;
A
#
# COMPACT_ATOMS: atom_id res chain seq x y z
N MET A 1 18.85 14.61 -17.90
CA MET A 1 17.93 15.63 -17.38
C MET A 1 16.70 14.93 -16.84
N ASN A 2 16.22 15.35 -15.69
CA ASN A 2 15.02 14.73 -15.12
C ASN A 2 13.80 15.23 -15.89
N ASP A 3 13.30 14.44 -16.85
CA ASP A 3 12.13 14.81 -17.67
C ASP A 3 10.81 14.63 -16.92
N ARG A 4 10.86 14.62 -15.57
CA ARG A 4 9.74 14.38 -14.66
C ARG A 4 9.70 15.36 -13.51
N ILE A 5 8.49 15.65 -13.01
CA ILE A 5 8.28 16.39 -11.77
C ILE A 5 7.62 15.50 -10.71
N PRO A 6 8.05 15.59 -9.45
CA PRO A 6 7.46 14.79 -8.38
C PRO A 6 6.01 15.22 -8.09
N THR A 7 5.17 14.24 -7.77
CA THR A 7 3.76 14.49 -7.43
C THR A 7 3.57 14.97 -5.98
N GLY A 8 4.62 14.86 -5.15
CA GLY A 8 4.52 15.05 -3.70
C GLY A 8 4.10 13.79 -2.95
N SER A 9 3.81 12.71 -3.66
CA SER A 9 3.58 11.37 -3.11
C SER A 9 4.63 10.41 -3.66
N ARG A 10 5.58 9.99 -2.82
CA ARG A 10 6.68 9.08 -3.22
C ARG A 10 6.15 7.84 -3.95
N ARG A 11 5.09 7.23 -3.43
CA ARG A 11 4.52 6.02 -4.00
C ARG A 11 3.78 6.25 -5.32
N LEU A 12 3.20 7.45 -5.53
CA LEU A 12 2.66 7.81 -6.84
C LEU A 12 3.79 8.03 -7.84
N ASP A 13 4.91 8.63 -7.42
CA ASP A 13 6.09 8.79 -8.25
C ASP A 13 6.69 7.43 -8.64
N GLU A 14 6.68 6.43 -7.75
CA GLU A 14 7.06 5.04 -8.04
C GLU A 14 6.16 4.41 -9.11
N ILE A 15 4.83 4.59 -9.03
CA ILE A 15 3.86 4.12 -10.04
C ILE A 15 4.14 4.76 -11.41
N LEU A 16 4.48 6.04 -11.43
CA LEU A 16 4.74 6.83 -12.62
C LEU A 16 6.20 6.76 -13.11
N HIS A 17 7.03 5.93 -12.47
CA HIS A 17 8.47 5.81 -12.73
C HIS A 17 9.22 7.16 -12.72
N GLY A 18 8.93 7.96 -11.69
CA GLY A 18 9.62 9.23 -11.41
C GLY A 18 8.74 10.48 -11.35
N GLY A 19 7.41 10.34 -11.50
CA GLY A 19 6.46 11.46 -11.43
C GLY A 19 5.81 11.84 -12.75
N LEU A 20 5.21 13.02 -12.81
CA LEU A 20 4.53 13.52 -14.01
C LEU A 20 5.54 13.99 -15.06
N PRO A 21 5.23 13.86 -16.38
CA PRO A 21 6.13 14.36 -17.42
C PRO A 21 6.28 15.88 -17.39
N LEU A 22 7.52 16.35 -17.49
CA LEU A 22 7.87 17.76 -17.52
C LEU A 22 7.44 18.39 -18.85
N ASN A 23 6.96 19.65 -18.83
CA ASN A 23 6.54 20.42 -20.00
C ASN A 23 5.48 19.70 -20.87
N ALA A 24 4.63 18.93 -20.22
CA ALA A 24 3.58 18.13 -20.83
C ALA A 24 2.22 18.37 -20.12
N ILE A 25 1.17 17.85 -20.71
CA ILE A 25 -0.20 17.99 -20.19
C ILE A 25 -0.60 16.72 -19.48
N SER A 26 -0.87 16.82 -18.19
CA SER A 26 -1.39 15.74 -17.34
C SER A 26 -2.87 16.02 -17.03
N LEU A 27 -3.74 15.07 -17.32
CA LEU A 27 -5.17 15.12 -17.03
C LEU A 27 -5.50 14.27 -15.79
N ILE A 28 -6.14 14.87 -14.80
CA ILE A 28 -6.67 14.19 -13.63
C ILE A 28 -8.19 14.13 -13.77
N VAL A 29 -8.72 12.91 -13.94
CA VAL A 29 -10.15 12.67 -14.04
C VAL A 29 -10.69 11.98 -12.79
N GLY A 30 -11.97 12.18 -12.50
CA GLY A 30 -12.62 11.51 -11.36
C GLY A 30 -13.90 12.21 -10.95
N VAL A 31 -14.74 11.49 -10.24
CA VAL A 31 -16.01 12.02 -9.71
C VAL A 31 -15.78 13.18 -8.71
N PRO A 32 -16.76 14.04 -8.47
CA PRO A 32 -16.68 15.04 -7.39
C PRO A 32 -16.30 14.38 -6.05
N GLY A 33 -15.44 15.05 -5.26
CA GLY A 33 -14.96 14.51 -3.99
C GLY A 33 -13.83 13.47 -4.08
N SER A 34 -13.38 13.09 -5.29
CA SER A 34 -12.27 12.12 -5.44
C SER A 34 -10.88 12.68 -5.10
N GLY A 35 -10.72 14.00 -4.88
CA GLY A 35 -9.45 14.60 -4.48
C GLY A 35 -8.60 15.18 -5.64
N LYS A 36 -9.17 15.39 -6.83
CA LYS A 36 -8.46 15.99 -7.99
C LYS A 36 -7.77 17.31 -7.65
N THR A 37 -8.53 18.25 -7.08
CA THR A 37 -8.03 19.57 -6.65
C THR A 37 -6.91 19.43 -5.62
N ILE A 38 -7.01 18.48 -4.69
CA ILE A 38 -5.97 18.22 -3.69
C ILE A 38 -4.69 17.71 -4.37
N LEU A 39 -4.80 16.75 -5.28
CA LEU A 39 -3.63 16.22 -5.99
C LEU A 39 -2.96 17.29 -6.85
N SER A 40 -3.72 18.08 -7.61
CA SER A 40 -3.17 19.14 -8.44
C SER A 40 -2.49 20.25 -7.62
N GLN A 41 -3.08 20.66 -6.48
CA GLN A 41 -2.45 21.59 -5.55
C GLN A 41 -1.17 20.99 -4.93
N GLN A 42 -1.21 19.75 -4.49
CA GLN A 42 -0.03 19.06 -3.94
C GLN A 42 1.14 19.06 -4.93
N VAL A 43 0.89 18.73 -6.20
CA VAL A 43 1.91 18.80 -7.25
C VAL A 43 2.40 20.25 -7.44
N ALA A 44 1.49 21.23 -7.50
CA ALA A 44 1.84 22.63 -7.70
C ALA A 44 2.72 23.16 -6.55
N PHE A 45 2.29 23.01 -5.31
CA PHE A 45 3.07 23.45 -4.14
C PHE A 45 4.43 22.76 -4.02
N ARG A 46 4.49 21.47 -4.35
CA ARG A 46 5.74 20.68 -4.28
C ARG A 46 6.81 21.18 -5.24
N ASN A 47 6.41 21.74 -6.38
CA ASN A 47 7.32 22.08 -7.48
C ASN A 47 7.46 23.57 -7.74
N ALA A 48 6.64 24.41 -7.08
CA ALA A 48 6.66 25.86 -7.25
C ALA A 48 7.96 26.46 -6.67
N THR A 49 8.69 27.21 -7.50
CA THR A 49 9.88 27.97 -7.09
C THR A 49 9.76 29.43 -7.56
N THR A 50 10.66 30.29 -7.11
CA THR A 50 10.67 31.71 -7.55
C THR A 50 10.95 31.82 -9.05
N GLU A 51 11.81 30.96 -9.60
CA GLU A 51 12.17 30.93 -11.03
C GLU A 51 11.10 30.24 -11.89
N ARG A 52 10.34 29.32 -11.28
CA ARG A 52 9.28 28.53 -11.93
C ARG A 52 8.03 28.51 -11.04
N PRO A 53 7.32 29.65 -10.93
CA PRO A 53 6.12 29.70 -10.10
C PRO A 53 4.99 28.83 -10.65
N ALA A 54 4.07 28.46 -9.79
CA ALA A 54 2.86 27.75 -10.15
C ALA A 54 1.67 28.70 -10.24
N LEU A 55 0.88 28.55 -11.27
CA LEU A 55 -0.35 29.31 -11.50
C LEU A 55 -1.55 28.38 -11.54
N PHE A 56 -2.49 28.60 -10.63
CA PHE A 56 -3.72 27.83 -10.52
C PHE A 56 -4.90 28.66 -11.03
N PHE A 57 -5.50 28.23 -12.13
CA PHE A 57 -6.72 28.78 -12.65
C PHE A 57 -7.94 28.04 -12.08
N SER A 58 -8.76 28.77 -11.33
CA SER A 58 -10.12 28.35 -10.99
C SER A 58 -11.06 28.74 -12.14
N THR A 59 -12.02 27.88 -12.41
CA THR A 59 -13.11 28.14 -13.35
C THR A 59 -14.45 28.25 -12.62
N MET A 60 -15.56 28.13 -13.30
CA MET A 60 -16.91 28.26 -12.73
C MET A 60 -17.29 27.18 -11.70
N SER A 61 -16.47 26.17 -11.49
CA SER A 61 -16.84 24.98 -10.68
C SER A 61 -16.75 25.21 -9.18
N GLU A 62 -15.82 26.06 -8.69
CA GLU A 62 -15.65 26.33 -7.26
C GLU A 62 -15.03 27.72 -7.03
N PRO A 63 -15.56 28.53 -6.08
CA PRO A 63 -14.99 29.83 -5.74
C PRO A 63 -13.55 29.71 -5.23
N LEU A 64 -12.69 30.62 -5.66
CA LEU A 64 -11.26 30.63 -5.34
C LEU A 64 -11.00 30.64 -3.83
N ASP A 65 -11.71 31.51 -3.09
CA ASP A 65 -11.60 31.61 -1.63
C ASP A 65 -11.84 30.26 -0.92
N LYS A 66 -12.76 29.45 -1.46
CA LYS A 66 -13.08 28.13 -0.93
C LYS A 66 -11.95 27.14 -1.19
N ILE A 67 -11.37 27.17 -2.40
CA ILE A 67 -10.22 26.33 -2.78
C ILE A 67 -9.03 26.63 -1.85
N VAL A 68 -8.70 27.90 -1.66
CA VAL A 68 -7.60 28.32 -0.78
C VAL A 68 -7.87 27.97 0.67
N ARG A 69 -9.09 28.24 1.16
CA ARG A 69 -9.49 27.93 2.56
C ARG A 69 -9.39 26.43 2.88
N PHE A 70 -9.84 25.54 1.99
CA PHE A 70 -9.72 24.10 2.22
C PHE A 70 -8.29 23.61 2.03
N GLY A 71 -7.58 24.15 1.04
CA GLY A 71 -6.17 23.86 0.83
C GLY A 71 -5.31 24.18 2.05
N SER A 72 -5.59 25.30 2.74
CA SER A 72 -4.81 25.75 3.90
C SER A 72 -4.82 24.80 5.11
N SER A 73 -5.72 23.81 5.12
CA SER A 73 -5.75 22.76 6.16
C SER A 73 -4.78 21.62 5.89
N LEU A 74 -4.14 21.59 4.72
CA LEU A 74 -3.25 20.52 4.28
C LEU A 74 -1.78 20.87 4.54
N GLU A 75 -0.98 19.89 4.91
CA GLU A 75 0.43 20.08 5.33
C GLU A 75 1.34 20.56 4.20
N PHE A 76 1.00 20.29 2.95
CA PHE A 76 1.78 20.78 1.79
C PHE A 76 1.52 22.24 1.46
N PHE A 77 0.47 22.86 2.03
CA PHE A 77 0.12 24.25 1.77
C PHE A 77 1.09 25.17 2.49
N ASP A 78 1.84 25.95 1.72
CA ASP A 78 2.77 26.96 2.23
C ASP A 78 2.20 28.37 2.04
N PRO A 79 1.71 29.05 3.09
CA PRO A 79 1.22 30.42 2.98
C PRO A 79 2.27 31.41 2.47
N LYS A 80 3.56 31.14 2.71
CA LYS A 80 4.66 31.98 2.20
C LYS A 80 4.76 31.91 0.68
N ALA A 81 4.44 30.75 0.08
CA ALA A 81 4.44 30.60 -1.36
C ALA A 81 3.42 31.53 -2.05
N LEU A 82 2.33 31.90 -1.37
CA LEU A 82 1.37 32.90 -1.85
C LEU A 82 1.94 34.32 -1.73
N GLN A 83 2.62 34.60 -0.61
CA GLN A 83 3.16 35.95 -0.34
C GLN A 83 4.33 36.31 -1.23
N ASP A 84 5.19 35.35 -1.54
CA ASP A 84 6.38 35.55 -2.39
C ASP A 84 6.14 35.26 -3.88
N GLY A 85 4.90 34.93 -4.25
CA GLY A 85 4.49 34.75 -5.64
C GLY A 85 4.93 33.41 -6.27
N ARG A 86 5.47 32.46 -5.49
CA ARG A 86 5.74 31.10 -5.99
C ARG A 86 4.45 30.36 -6.34
N MET A 87 3.38 30.60 -5.62
CA MET A 87 2.05 30.05 -5.90
C MET A 87 1.06 31.18 -6.11
N MET A 88 0.38 31.19 -7.24
CA MET A 88 -0.58 32.20 -7.63
C MET A 88 -1.92 31.55 -7.99
N TYR A 89 -3.00 32.23 -7.68
CA TYR A 89 -4.36 31.81 -8.02
C TYR A 89 -5.05 32.90 -8.84
N GLU A 90 -5.74 32.49 -9.89
CA GLU A 90 -6.51 33.34 -10.77
C GLU A 90 -7.90 32.78 -11.02
N ASP A 91 -8.92 33.60 -10.94
CA ASP A 91 -10.30 33.23 -11.24
C ASP A 91 -10.66 33.55 -12.68
N LEU A 92 -10.90 32.51 -13.46
CA LEU A 92 -11.41 32.64 -14.84
C LEU A 92 -12.94 32.61 -14.92
N GLY A 93 -13.64 32.38 -13.81
CA GLY A 93 -15.09 32.22 -13.81
C GLY A 93 -15.85 33.42 -14.33
N GLN A 94 -15.45 34.63 -13.92
CA GLN A 94 -16.05 35.88 -14.41
C GLN A 94 -15.73 36.10 -15.89
N VAL A 95 -14.47 35.93 -16.29
CA VAL A 95 -14.04 36.09 -17.70
C VAL A 95 -14.80 35.13 -18.61
N LEU A 96 -14.96 33.91 -18.20
CA LEU A 96 -15.73 32.87 -18.92
C LEU A 96 -17.22 33.23 -19.03
N GLY A 97 -17.80 33.78 -17.96
CA GLY A 97 -19.21 34.13 -17.93
C GLY A 97 -19.58 35.32 -18.80
N GLU A 98 -18.70 36.32 -18.95
CA GLU A 98 -18.94 37.56 -19.68
C GLU A 98 -18.43 37.52 -21.14
N GLY A 99 -17.27 36.90 -21.38
CA GLY A 99 -16.55 36.98 -22.67
C GLY A 99 -16.33 35.66 -23.39
N GLY A 100 -16.73 34.54 -22.76
CA GLY A 100 -16.64 33.21 -23.36
C GLY A 100 -15.21 32.66 -23.52
N LEU A 101 -15.01 31.77 -24.52
CA LEU A 101 -13.75 31.06 -24.71
C LEU A 101 -12.61 31.94 -25.20
N ASP A 102 -12.89 32.93 -26.05
CA ASP A 102 -11.85 33.80 -26.63
C ASP A 102 -11.23 34.69 -25.56
N ASP A 103 -12.05 35.29 -24.69
CA ASP A 103 -11.58 36.12 -23.59
C ASP A 103 -10.84 35.29 -22.53
N ALA A 104 -11.30 34.09 -22.24
CA ALA A 104 -10.59 33.15 -21.35
C ALA A 104 -9.21 32.79 -21.93
N GLN A 105 -9.12 32.54 -23.24
CA GLN A 105 -7.83 32.28 -23.90
C GLN A 105 -6.91 33.50 -23.81
N ALA A 106 -7.43 34.71 -24.08
CA ALA A 106 -6.64 35.93 -23.95
C ALA A 106 -6.15 36.19 -22.52
N ALA A 107 -6.98 35.89 -21.51
CA ALA A 107 -6.59 35.98 -20.10
C ALA A 107 -5.48 34.97 -19.73
N ILE A 108 -5.60 33.73 -20.15
CA ILE A 108 -4.54 32.73 -19.95
C ILE A 108 -3.25 33.14 -20.62
N ASP A 109 -3.30 33.60 -21.89
CA ASP A 109 -2.13 34.08 -22.65
C ASP A 109 -1.43 35.25 -21.96
N ARG A 110 -2.17 36.20 -21.44
CA ARG A 110 -1.64 37.33 -20.68
C ARG A 110 -0.89 36.85 -19.44
N GLN A 111 -1.50 35.98 -18.64
CA GLN A 111 -0.87 35.46 -17.42
C GLN A 111 0.39 34.62 -17.72
N LEU A 112 0.37 33.80 -18.78
CA LEU A 112 1.55 33.06 -19.22
C LEU A 112 2.72 33.98 -19.59
N LYS A 113 2.45 35.09 -20.26
CA LYS A 113 3.48 36.07 -20.66
C LYS A 113 4.02 36.88 -19.47
N GLU A 114 3.12 37.34 -18.59
CA GLU A 114 3.47 38.23 -17.46
C GLU A 114 4.15 37.46 -16.34
N ARG A 115 3.63 36.28 -15.99
CA ARG A 115 4.06 35.50 -14.82
C ARG A 115 5.11 34.43 -15.15
N ARG A 116 5.20 33.97 -16.39
CA ARG A 116 6.11 32.91 -16.86
C ARG A 116 6.11 31.67 -15.95
N PRO A 117 4.93 31.08 -15.65
CA PRO A 117 4.85 29.99 -14.73
C PRO A 117 5.58 28.75 -15.25
N GLY A 118 6.18 27.99 -14.36
CA GLY A 118 6.70 26.65 -14.67
C GLY A 118 5.63 25.57 -14.62
N ILE A 119 4.56 25.83 -13.86
CA ILE A 119 3.43 24.92 -13.69
C ILE A 119 2.12 25.70 -13.85
N VAL A 120 1.18 25.11 -14.58
CA VAL A 120 -0.19 25.64 -14.71
C VAL A 120 -1.18 24.53 -14.30
N VAL A 121 -2.12 24.89 -13.43
CA VAL A 121 -3.28 24.04 -13.12
C VAL A 121 -4.54 24.71 -13.64
N ILE A 122 -5.44 23.94 -14.25
CA ILE A 122 -6.78 24.39 -14.68
C ILE A 122 -7.83 23.49 -14.03
N ASP A 123 -8.62 24.07 -13.12
CA ASP A 123 -9.67 23.37 -12.39
C ASP A 123 -11.03 24.07 -12.59
N SER A 124 -11.89 23.57 -13.48
CA SER A 124 -11.75 22.38 -14.31
C SER A 124 -11.90 22.75 -15.81
N VAL A 125 -11.24 21.97 -16.67
CA VAL A 125 -11.35 22.14 -18.13
C VAL A 125 -12.75 21.93 -18.67
N ARG A 126 -13.63 21.26 -17.93
CA ARG A 126 -15.04 21.05 -18.31
C ARG A 126 -15.82 22.38 -18.46
N ALA A 127 -15.42 23.43 -17.76
CA ALA A 127 -16.07 24.72 -17.88
C ALA A 127 -15.95 25.28 -19.31
N PHE A 128 -14.83 25.08 -19.97
CA PHE A 128 -14.63 25.47 -21.37
C PHE A 128 -15.56 24.69 -22.32
N HIS A 129 -15.76 23.39 -22.07
CA HIS A 129 -16.68 22.59 -22.87
C HIS A 129 -18.13 23.05 -22.73
N ALA A 130 -18.53 23.45 -21.51
CA ALA A 130 -19.89 23.91 -21.23
C ALA A 130 -20.24 25.24 -21.93
N LEU A 131 -19.26 26.06 -22.27
CA LEU A 131 -19.41 27.39 -22.91
C LEU A 131 -19.14 27.36 -24.42
N ALA A 132 -18.64 26.24 -24.94
CA ALA A 132 -18.45 26.08 -26.38
C ALA A 132 -19.80 25.99 -27.11
N ALA A 133 -19.93 26.61 -28.25
CA ALA A 133 -21.14 26.55 -29.06
C ALA A 133 -21.44 25.13 -29.55
N ASP A 134 -20.39 24.38 -29.85
CA ASP A 134 -20.44 22.99 -30.28
C ASP A 134 -19.11 22.25 -29.98
N LEU A 135 -19.06 20.96 -30.19
CA LEU A 135 -17.87 20.15 -29.98
C LEU A 135 -16.71 20.54 -30.89
N SER A 136 -16.97 21.06 -32.09
CA SER A 136 -15.93 21.52 -33.02
C SER A 136 -15.22 22.77 -32.48
N SER A 137 -15.97 23.75 -32.02
CA SER A 137 -15.49 24.99 -31.41
C SER A 137 -14.66 24.67 -30.14
N PHE A 138 -15.14 23.73 -29.32
CA PHE A 138 -14.39 23.26 -28.15
C PHE A 138 -13.06 22.63 -28.53
N ARG A 139 -13.06 21.74 -29.56
CA ARG A 139 -11.80 21.12 -30.03
C ARG A 139 -10.82 22.14 -30.58
N GLN A 140 -11.29 23.14 -31.32
CA GLN A 140 -10.44 24.22 -31.83
C GLN A 140 -9.80 25.03 -30.70
N PHE A 141 -10.60 25.41 -29.70
CA PHE A 141 -10.10 26.09 -28.49
C PHE A 141 -9.05 25.24 -27.78
N LEU A 142 -9.36 23.95 -27.53
CA LEU A 142 -8.45 23.04 -26.85
C LEU A 142 -7.12 22.89 -27.59
N HIS A 143 -7.16 22.73 -28.92
CA HIS A 143 -5.95 22.68 -29.76
C HIS A 143 -5.13 23.98 -29.70
N ALA A 144 -5.78 25.12 -29.67
CA ALA A 144 -5.10 26.42 -29.52
C ALA A 144 -4.43 26.52 -28.14
N LEU A 145 -5.15 26.14 -27.07
CA LEU A 145 -4.62 26.11 -25.70
C LEU A 145 -3.43 25.18 -25.56
N VAL A 146 -3.51 23.94 -26.06
CA VAL A 146 -2.41 22.95 -26.05
C VAL A 146 -1.16 23.53 -26.73
N ARG A 147 -1.31 24.12 -27.93
CA ARG A 147 -0.17 24.69 -28.64
C ARG A 147 0.52 25.80 -27.85
N ARG A 148 -0.25 26.63 -27.15
CA ARG A 148 0.28 27.72 -26.32
C ARG A 148 1.02 27.23 -25.10
N LEU A 149 0.43 26.30 -24.36
CA LEU A 149 1.03 25.70 -23.18
C LEU A 149 2.34 24.98 -23.54
N THR A 150 2.33 24.22 -24.65
CA THR A 150 3.53 23.53 -25.16
C THR A 150 4.61 24.51 -25.60
N ALA A 151 4.25 25.59 -26.34
CA ALA A 151 5.20 26.62 -26.78
C ALA A 151 5.83 27.38 -25.60
N SER A 152 5.11 27.51 -24.49
CA SER A 152 5.60 28.13 -23.25
C SER A 152 6.45 27.18 -22.38
N ALA A 153 6.64 25.95 -22.77
CA ALA A 153 7.35 24.89 -22.00
C ALA A 153 6.84 24.77 -20.55
N VAL A 154 5.53 24.83 -20.38
CA VAL A 154 4.85 24.78 -19.08
C VAL A 154 4.36 23.37 -18.78
N THR A 155 4.63 22.87 -17.60
CA THR A 155 4.01 21.63 -17.11
C THR A 155 2.57 21.94 -16.70
N THR A 156 1.61 21.28 -17.33
CA THR A 156 0.20 21.61 -17.15
C THR A 156 -0.57 20.45 -16.53
N ILE A 157 -1.45 20.78 -15.58
CA ILE A 157 -2.36 19.83 -14.95
C ILE A 157 -3.80 20.29 -15.21
N TRP A 158 -4.59 19.43 -15.82
CA TRP A 158 -6.01 19.64 -16.03
C TRP A 158 -6.82 18.77 -15.09
N ASN A 159 -7.78 19.36 -14.38
CA ASN A 159 -8.79 18.61 -13.64
C ASN A 159 -10.08 18.52 -14.45
N ALA A 160 -10.68 17.33 -14.47
CA ALA A 160 -11.97 17.15 -15.12
C ALA A 160 -12.89 16.21 -14.31
N PRO A 161 -14.16 16.58 -14.08
CA PRO A 161 -15.11 15.81 -13.29
C PRO A 161 -15.79 14.72 -14.15
N TYR A 162 -14.99 13.84 -14.77
CA TYR A 162 -15.44 12.70 -15.55
C TYR A 162 -15.18 11.41 -14.80
N SER A 163 -16.09 10.42 -14.95
CA SER A 163 -15.71 9.04 -14.63
C SER A 163 -14.66 8.55 -15.63
N ARG A 164 -13.92 7.49 -15.29
CA ARG A 164 -12.92 6.90 -16.20
C ARG A 164 -13.52 6.49 -17.54
N GLN A 165 -14.74 5.95 -17.52
CA GLN A 165 -15.44 5.51 -18.74
C GLN A 165 -15.81 6.70 -19.64
N GLN A 166 -16.30 7.79 -19.04
CA GLN A 166 -16.63 9.00 -19.78
C GLN A 166 -15.40 9.72 -20.35
N ALA A 167 -14.28 9.68 -19.64
CA ALA A 167 -13.05 10.38 -20.02
C ALA A 167 -12.49 9.91 -21.37
N VAL A 168 -12.59 8.62 -21.70
CA VAL A 168 -12.00 8.03 -22.91
C VAL A 168 -12.51 8.67 -24.20
N ASP A 169 -13.75 9.12 -24.22
CA ASP A 169 -14.43 9.69 -25.40
C ASP A 169 -14.27 11.23 -25.47
N THR A 170 -13.53 11.84 -24.55
CA THR A 170 -13.36 13.30 -24.52
C THR A 170 -12.17 13.78 -25.35
N ALA A 171 -12.24 15.02 -25.83
CA ALA A 171 -11.15 15.65 -26.57
C ALA A 171 -9.92 15.86 -25.68
N GLU A 172 -10.12 16.15 -24.38
CA GLU A 172 -9.08 16.34 -23.39
C GLU A 172 -8.23 15.09 -23.19
N PHE A 173 -8.86 13.90 -23.25
CA PHE A 173 -8.16 12.62 -23.15
C PHE A 173 -7.15 12.43 -24.27
N SER A 174 -7.56 12.79 -25.50
CA SER A 174 -6.69 12.69 -26.68
C SER A 174 -5.54 13.69 -26.62
N ALA A 175 -5.78 14.89 -26.11
CA ALA A 175 -4.83 15.99 -26.03
C ALA A 175 -3.78 15.81 -24.92
N SER A 176 -4.04 15.00 -23.90
CA SER A 176 -3.18 14.84 -22.74
C SER A 176 -2.06 13.80 -22.97
N ASP A 177 -0.91 14.02 -22.33
CA ASP A 177 0.27 13.15 -22.37
C ASP A 177 0.26 12.12 -21.23
N ALA A 178 -0.24 12.52 -20.07
CA ALA A 178 -0.49 11.64 -18.94
C ALA A 178 -1.93 11.74 -18.48
N ILE A 179 -2.52 10.65 -18.01
CA ILE A 179 -3.90 10.64 -17.51
C ILE A 179 -3.96 9.78 -16.25
N ILE A 180 -4.43 10.40 -15.15
CA ILE A 180 -4.65 9.74 -13.87
C ILE A 180 -6.14 9.75 -13.57
N GLY A 181 -6.72 8.57 -13.38
CA GLY A 181 -8.09 8.39 -12.92
C GLY A 181 -8.17 8.23 -11.41
N LEU A 182 -8.97 9.05 -10.76
CA LEU A 182 -9.33 8.94 -9.34
C LEU A 182 -10.79 8.50 -9.24
N ASP A 183 -11.04 7.38 -8.60
CA ASP A 183 -12.38 6.81 -8.50
C ASP A 183 -12.74 6.43 -7.06
N ILE A 184 -14.03 6.34 -6.79
CA ILE A 184 -14.60 5.92 -5.52
C ILE A 184 -15.46 4.69 -5.79
N LYS A 185 -15.08 3.55 -5.23
CA LYS A 185 -15.78 2.28 -5.38
C LYS A 185 -16.49 1.89 -4.10
N GLN A 186 -17.72 1.42 -4.23
CA GLN A 186 -18.42 0.78 -3.14
C GLN A 186 -18.15 -0.72 -3.18
N ILE A 187 -17.56 -1.27 -2.11
CA ILE A 187 -17.35 -2.71 -1.93
C ILE A 187 -18.04 -3.11 -0.63
N ALA A 188 -19.16 -3.82 -0.75
CA ALA A 188 -20.08 -4.05 0.34
C ALA A 188 -20.47 -2.71 1.01
N GLU A 189 -20.25 -2.55 2.31
CA GLU A 189 -20.54 -1.32 3.06
C GLU A 189 -19.34 -0.33 3.11
N ARG A 190 -18.24 -0.62 2.38
CA ARG A 190 -17.01 0.17 2.43
C ARG A 190 -16.85 1.00 1.16
N GLU A 191 -16.45 2.25 1.35
CA GLU A 191 -16.02 3.13 0.26
C GLU A 191 -14.49 3.04 0.11
N LEU A 192 -14.02 2.64 -1.06
CA LEU A 192 -12.60 2.56 -1.39
C LEU A 192 -12.25 3.58 -2.47
N ARG A 193 -11.20 4.36 -2.23
CA ARG A 193 -10.64 5.28 -3.20
C ARG A 193 -9.54 4.59 -3.98
N VAL A 194 -9.67 4.57 -5.31
CA VAL A 194 -8.72 3.91 -6.20
C VAL A 194 -8.19 4.88 -7.25
N LEU A 195 -6.88 4.81 -7.47
CA LEU A 195 -6.16 5.56 -8.48
C LEU A 195 -5.70 4.60 -9.58
N GLN A 196 -5.82 4.99 -10.83
CA GLN A 196 -5.27 4.27 -11.96
C GLN A 196 -4.61 5.22 -12.94
N VAL A 197 -3.42 4.85 -13.42
CA VAL A 197 -2.80 5.51 -14.56
C VAL A 197 -3.42 4.95 -15.83
N LEU A 198 -4.06 5.81 -16.62
CA LEU A 198 -4.76 5.41 -17.85
C LEU A 198 -3.89 5.62 -19.09
N LYS A 199 -2.95 6.59 -19.01
CA LYS A 199 -2.05 6.94 -20.10
C LYS A 199 -0.79 7.59 -19.54
N LEU A 200 0.37 7.26 -20.11
CA LEU A 200 1.63 7.94 -19.86
C LEU A 200 2.50 7.82 -21.12
N ARG A 201 2.60 8.89 -21.88
CA ARG A 201 3.39 8.90 -23.11
C ARG A 201 4.88 8.80 -22.84
N GLY A 202 5.55 7.97 -23.62
CA GLY A 202 7.01 7.85 -23.60
C GLY A 202 7.57 7.13 -22.37
N SER A 203 6.74 6.45 -21.58
CA SER A 203 7.17 5.69 -20.42
C SER A 203 6.21 4.55 -20.12
N ASP A 204 6.74 3.54 -19.50
CA ASP A 204 6.00 2.52 -18.78
C ASP A 204 5.51 3.06 -17.42
N PHE A 205 4.54 2.39 -16.81
CA PHE A 205 3.98 2.71 -15.50
C PHE A 205 3.42 1.43 -14.85
N GLN A 206 3.27 1.45 -13.54
CA GLN A 206 2.62 0.33 -12.85
C GLN A 206 1.13 0.31 -13.16
N SER A 207 0.69 -0.75 -13.83
CA SER A 207 -0.68 -0.95 -14.27
C SER A 207 -1.62 -1.38 -13.13
N GLY A 208 -2.92 -1.25 -13.35
CA GLY A 208 -3.95 -1.68 -12.42
C GLY A 208 -4.46 -0.56 -11.51
N GLU A 209 -5.24 -0.95 -10.51
CA GLU A 209 -5.83 -0.03 -9.56
C GLU A 209 -5.00 -0.01 -8.28
N HIS A 210 -4.59 1.17 -7.87
CA HIS A 210 -3.85 1.43 -6.65
C HIS A 210 -4.77 2.12 -5.65
N MET A 211 -4.73 1.70 -4.40
CA MET A 211 -5.51 2.38 -3.38
C MET A 211 -4.89 3.73 -3.01
N TYR A 212 -5.73 4.71 -2.64
CA TYR A 212 -5.24 5.96 -2.06
C TYR A 212 -6.17 6.48 -0.95
N ARG A 213 -5.61 7.33 -0.12
CA ARG A 213 -6.33 8.11 0.89
C ARG A 213 -6.10 9.60 0.69
N VAL A 214 -7.07 10.39 1.13
CA VAL A 214 -6.91 11.83 1.31
C VAL A 214 -6.63 12.05 2.79
N THR A 215 -5.45 12.52 3.11
CA THR A 215 -4.99 12.79 4.47
C THR A 215 -4.61 14.26 4.62
N ARG A 216 -4.17 14.69 5.81
CA ARG A 216 -3.60 16.03 5.98
C ARG A 216 -2.33 16.24 5.15
N ALA A 217 -1.55 15.21 4.92
CA ALA A 217 -0.38 15.27 4.05
C ALA A 217 -0.73 15.39 2.55
N GLY A 218 -2.01 15.23 2.18
CA GLY A 218 -2.51 15.25 0.82
C GLY A 218 -2.97 13.87 0.34
N ILE A 219 -2.70 13.54 -0.92
CA ILE A 219 -2.98 12.23 -1.53
C ILE A 219 -1.85 11.26 -1.19
N GLU A 220 -2.19 10.26 -0.41
CA GLU A 220 -1.29 9.16 -0.05
C GLU A 220 -1.71 7.91 -0.82
N VAL A 221 -0.80 7.37 -1.64
CA VAL A 221 -1.07 6.23 -2.52
C VAL A 221 -0.45 4.95 -1.96
N PHE A 222 -1.16 3.84 -2.13
CA PHE A 222 -0.71 2.50 -1.76
C PHE A 222 -0.71 1.64 -3.03
N PRO A 223 0.46 1.51 -3.69
CA PRO A 223 0.58 0.74 -4.93
C PRO A 223 0.13 -0.71 -4.76
N ARG A 224 -0.45 -1.29 -5.79
CA ARG A 224 -0.77 -2.71 -5.79
C ARG A 224 0.52 -3.53 -5.69
N LEU A 225 0.66 -4.31 -4.62
CA LEU A 225 1.89 -5.03 -4.35
C LEU A 225 2.19 -6.15 -5.39
N ALA A 226 1.16 -6.69 -6.05
CA ALA A 226 1.30 -7.73 -7.08
C ALA A 226 2.13 -7.28 -8.31
N ASP A 227 2.29 -5.97 -8.52
CA ASP A 227 3.07 -5.40 -9.62
C ASP A 227 4.58 -5.26 -9.29
N ALA A 228 4.99 -5.62 -8.06
CA ALA A 228 6.39 -5.58 -7.66
C ALA A 228 7.16 -6.74 -8.33
N GLN A 229 8.08 -6.37 -9.21
CA GLN A 229 9.11 -7.16 -9.90
C GLN A 229 9.09 -8.69 -9.67
N ILE A 230 8.34 -9.41 -10.49
CA ILE A 230 8.43 -10.86 -10.61
C ILE A 230 9.72 -11.17 -11.40
N GLY A 231 10.74 -11.75 -10.75
CA GLY A 231 11.86 -12.28 -11.52
C GLY A 231 13.25 -12.27 -10.91
N ALA A 232 13.53 -11.58 -9.83
CA ALA A 232 14.80 -11.79 -9.13
C ALA A 232 14.66 -13.03 -8.22
N GLY A 233 15.28 -14.13 -8.64
CA GLY A 233 15.38 -15.33 -7.82
C GLY A 233 16.00 -14.99 -6.45
N TYR A 234 15.47 -15.55 -5.38
CA TYR A 234 16.10 -15.49 -4.06
C TYR A 234 16.70 -16.87 -3.73
N ALA A 235 17.81 -16.86 -3.05
CA ALA A 235 18.38 -18.05 -2.46
C ALA A 235 18.21 -17.97 -0.94
N LEU A 236 17.63 -19.01 -0.33
CA LEU A 236 17.58 -19.12 1.12
C LEU A 236 19.02 -19.16 1.64
N SER A 237 19.33 -18.33 2.63
CA SER A 237 20.62 -18.39 3.30
C SER A 237 20.68 -19.64 4.18
N PRO A 238 21.75 -20.45 4.07
CA PRO A 238 21.90 -21.64 4.93
C PRO A 238 22.18 -21.30 6.40
N LYS A 239 22.30 -20.03 6.76
CA LYS A 239 22.43 -19.58 8.13
C LYS A 239 21.12 -19.91 8.88
N PRO A 240 21.19 -20.59 10.05
CA PRO A 240 20.00 -20.91 10.82
C PRO A 240 19.41 -19.67 11.50
N THR A 241 18.08 -19.63 11.52
CA THR A 241 17.27 -18.67 12.27
C THR A 241 16.52 -19.48 13.35
N PRO A 242 16.97 -19.44 14.61
CA PRO A 242 16.38 -20.26 15.68
C PRO A 242 14.94 -19.84 15.97
N THR A 243 14.08 -20.84 16.25
CA THR A 243 12.67 -20.63 16.58
C THR A 243 12.45 -20.09 17.99
N GLY A 244 13.42 -20.30 18.89
CA GLY A 244 13.28 -20.07 20.33
C GLY A 244 12.72 -21.26 21.09
N ILE A 245 12.46 -22.39 20.38
CA ILE A 245 12.04 -23.67 20.95
C ILE A 245 13.14 -24.68 20.60
N ALA A 246 14.07 -24.91 21.54
CA ALA A 246 15.31 -25.67 21.30
C ALA A 246 15.05 -27.05 20.67
N ALA A 247 14.07 -27.79 21.17
CA ALA A 247 13.73 -29.12 20.65
C ALA A 247 13.15 -29.04 19.21
N LEU A 248 12.46 -27.97 18.85
CA LEU A 248 12.02 -27.73 17.45
C LEU A 248 13.22 -27.41 16.57
N ASP A 249 14.17 -26.60 17.06
CA ASP A 249 15.40 -26.25 16.33
C ASP A 249 16.25 -27.50 16.05
N ASP A 250 16.28 -28.46 16.98
CA ASP A 250 16.93 -29.77 16.81
C ASP A 250 16.20 -30.64 15.77
N LEU A 251 14.87 -30.64 15.77
CA LEU A 251 14.06 -31.37 14.76
C LEU A 251 14.27 -30.87 13.35
N LEU A 252 14.50 -29.57 13.20
CA LEU A 252 14.84 -28.92 11.93
C LEU A 252 16.29 -29.20 11.50
N GLY A 253 17.08 -29.88 12.36
CA GLY A 253 18.39 -30.47 12.03
C GLY A 253 19.52 -29.50 11.77
N LYS A 254 19.30 -28.16 11.92
CA LYS A 254 20.30 -27.12 11.67
C LYS A 254 20.20 -25.92 12.63
N GLY A 255 19.50 -26.07 13.75
CA GLY A 255 19.34 -25.03 14.75
C GLY A 255 18.29 -23.97 14.36
N GLY A 256 17.27 -24.34 13.60
CA GLY A 256 16.16 -23.47 13.21
C GLY A 256 15.86 -23.47 11.72
N PHE A 257 15.04 -22.52 11.27
CA PHE A 257 14.74 -22.31 9.84
C PHE A 257 15.93 -21.69 9.10
N TRP A 258 15.92 -21.73 7.79
CA TRP A 258 16.87 -20.92 7.01
C TRP A 258 16.47 -19.44 7.05
N THR A 259 17.47 -18.57 7.15
CA THR A 259 17.23 -17.12 7.14
C THR A 259 16.55 -16.69 5.85
N GLY A 260 15.51 -15.87 5.99
CA GLY A 260 14.68 -15.42 4.88
C GLY A 260 13.59 -16.43 4.48
N ALA A 261 13.47 -17.58 5.16
CA ALA A 261 12.41 -18.53 4.87
C ALA A 261 11.05 -18.05 5.36
N SER A 262 10.01 -18.49 4.63
CA SER A 262 8.62 -18.33 5.01
C SER A 262 8.11 -19.59 5.71
N THR A 263 7.52 -19.43 6.89
CA THR A 263 6.96 -20.52 7.71
C THR A 263 5.48 -20.30 7.93
N LEU A 264 4.67 -21.32 7.66
CA LEU A 264 3.25 -21.35 7.98
C LEU A 264 3.01 -22.19 9.23
N VAL A 265 2.39 -21.61 10.25
CA VAL A 265 1.93 -22.31 11.46
C VAL A 265 0.42 -22.44 11.40
N ALA A 266 -0.07 -23.67 11.24
CA ALA A 266 -1.49 -23.96 11.12
C ALA A 266 -1.99 -24.71 12.37
N GLY A 267 -3.22 -24.45 12.80
CA GLY A 267 -3.85 -25.19 13.90
C GLY A 267 -5.11 -24.51 14.43
N PRO A 268 -5.90 -25.21 15.27
CA PRO A 268 -7.12 -24.67 15.86
C PRO A 268 -6.86 -23.55 16.87
N THR A 269 -7.92 -22.85 17.27
CA THR A 269 -7.87 -21.83 18.31
C THR A 269 -7.38 -22.41 19.65
N GLY A 270 -6.60 -21.64 20.41
CA GLY A 270 -6.10 -22.01 21.74
C GLY A 270 -4.97 -23.04 21.76
N ILE A 271 -4.49 -23.50 20.59
CA ILE A 271 -3.44 -24.52 20.49
C ILE A 271 -2.02 -23.99 20.78
N GLY A 272 -1.79 -22.65 20.79
CA GLY A 272 -0.49 -22.04 21.10
C GLY A 272 0.24 -21.41 19.89
N LYS A 273 -0.45 -21.16 18.77
CA LYS A 273 0.16 -20.56 17.55
C LYS A 273 0.82 -19.20 17.83
N THR A 274 0.08 -18.29 18.47
CA THR A 274 0.59 -16.96 18.86
C THR A 274 1.81 -17.07 19.77
N LEU A 275 1.80 -18.01 20.74
CA LEU A 275 2.94 -18.23 21.62
C LEU A 275 4.19 -18.70 20.85
N MET A 276 4.03 -19.59 19.86
CA MET A 276 5.14 -19.99 18.98
C MET A 276 5.70 -18.78 18.22
N GLY A 277 4.86 -17.90 17.72
CA GLY A 277 5.27 -16.63 17.10
C GLY A 277 6.04 -15.73 18.06
N LEU A 278 5.62 -15.64 19.32
CA LEU A 278 6.31 -14.87 20.35
C LEU A 278 7.70 -15.46 20.67
N HIS A 279 7.82 -16.79 20.84
CA HIS A 279 9.13 -17.44 20.98
C HIS A 279 10.07 -17.07 19.84
N PHE A 280 9.57 -17.11 18.61
CA PHE A 280 10.36 -16.75 17.43
C PHE A 280 10.85 -15.28 17.46
N LEU A 281 10.01 -14.34 17.91
CA LEU A 281 10.36 -12.92 17.97
C LEU A 281 11.32 -12.61 19.13
N TYR A 282 11.03 -13.11 20.33
CA TYR A 282 11.88 -12.86 21.51
C TYR A 282 13.24 -13.53 21.37
N ARG A 283 13.30 -14.74 20.76
CA ARG A 283 14.59 -15.32 20.41
C ARG A 283 15.35 -14.49 19.40
N GLY A 284 14.66 -13.86 18.46
CA GLY A 284 15.26 -12.89 17.55
C GLY A 284 15.90 -11.71 18.29
N ALA A 285 15.17 -11.13 19.24
CA ALA A 285 15.68 -10.03 20.06
C ALA A 285 16.98 -10.41 20.82
N GLU A 286 17.06 -11.63 21.37
CA GLU A 286 18.25 -12.12 22.07
C GLU A 286 19.48 -12.26 21.15
N VAL A 287 19.28 -12.58 19.88
CA VAL A 287 20.38 -12.74 18.91
C VAL A 287 20.63 -11.50 18.06
N GLY A 288 20.00 -10.35 18.40
CA GLY A 288 20.16 -9.07 17.71
C GLY A 288 19.41 -8.96 16.38
N GLU A 289 18.34 -9.74 16.20
CA GLU A 289 17.45 -9.71 15.05
C GLU A 289 16.10 -9.10 15.46
N PRO A 290 15.85 -7.78 15.25
CA PRO A 290 14.59 -7.15 15.61
C PRO A 290 13.41 -7.80 14.90
N GLY A 291 12.26 -7.85 15.59
CA GLY A 291 11.07 -8.48 15.08
C GLY A 291 9.81 -7.63 15.16
N ILE A 292 8.81 -7.98 14.35
CA ILE A 292 7.48 -7.36 14.33
C ILE A 292 6.43 -8.44 14.50
N LEU A 293 5.53 -8.23 15.47
CA LEU A 293 4.26 -8.93 15.57
C LEU A 293 3.18 -8.08 14.93
N ALA A 294 2.64 -8.53 13.82
CA ALA A 294 1.47 -7.93 13.19
C ALA A 294 0.22 -8.73 13.57
N THR A 295 -0.62 -8.18 14.43
CA THR A 295 -1.81 -8.87 14.99
C THR A 295 -3.09 -8.07 14.78
N PHE A 296 -4.22 -8.77 14.67
CA PHE A 296 -5.54 -8.18 14.44
C PHE A 296 -6.50 -8.42 15.59
N GLN A 297 -6.28 -9.45 16.38
CA GLN A 297 -7.18 -9.91 17.44
C GLN A 297 -6.69 -9.51 18.84
N GLU A 298 -5.37 -9.57 19.05
CA GLU A 298 -4.79 -9.30 20.36
C GLU A 298 -4.65 -7.80 20.63
N ASN A 299 -5.22 -7.32 21.73
CA ASN A 299 -4.94 -5.97 22.19
C ASN A 299 -3.63 -5.95 23.02
N LEU A 300 -3.01 -4.77 23.10
CA LEU A 300 -1.72 -4.61 23.78
C LEU A 300 -1.77 -5.04 25.26
N THR A 301 -2.90 -4.88 25.95
CA THR A 301 -3.04 -5.26 27.35
C THR A 301 -3.05 -6.78 27.53
N GLN A 302 -3.76 -7.51 26.66
CA GLN A 302 -3.77 -8.97 26.67
C GLN A 302 -2.39 -9.50 26.30
N LEU A 303 -1.79 -8.96 25.26
CA LEU A 303 -0.46 -9.35 24.81
C LEU A 303 0.59 -9.10 25.91
N SER A 304 0.54 -7.96 26.62
CA SER A 304 1.43 -7.66 27.75
C SER A 304 1.33 -8.71 28.86
N ARG A 305 0.12 -9.19 29.18
CA ARG A 305 -0.08 -10.26 30.16
C ARG A 305 0.53 -11.58 29.69
N ILE A 306 0.31 -11.93 28.42
CA ILE A 306 0.87 -13.16 27.84
C ILE A 306 2.40 -13.13 27.88
N VAL A 307 3.02 -12.07 27.37
CA VAL A 307 4.49 -11.99 27.33
C VAL A 307 5.10 -11.96 28.74
N SER A 308 4.46 -11.27 29.69
CA SER A 308 4.95 -11.20 31.08
C SER A 308 4.91 -12.55 31.78
N SER A 309 3.94 -13.44 31.47
CA SER A 309 3.87 -14.78 32.06
C SER A 309 5.05 -15.70 31.66
N PHE A 310 5.76 -15.32 30.58
CA PHE A 310 6.98 -16.04 30.11
C PHE A 310 8.26 -15.29 30.41
N GLY A 311 8.22 -14.25 31.25
CA GLY A 311 9.39 -13.44 31.62
C GLY A 311 9.84 -12.46 30.54
N TRP A 312 9.05 -12.23 29.50
CA TRP A 312 9.33 -11.26 28.47
C TRP A 312 8.68 -9.90 28.78
N SER A 313 9.15 -8.84 28.12
CA SER A 313 8.58 -7.50 28.23
C SER A 313 7.97 -7.06 26.90
N ILE A 314 6.76 -6.49 26.95
CA ILE A 314 6.11 -5.86 25.79
C ILE A 314 6.89 -4.62 25.31
N ASP A 315 7.63 -3.97 26.21
CA ASP A 315 8.44 -2.78 25.93
C ASP A 315 9.86 -3.14 25.43
N ASN A 316 10.10 -4.39 25.02
CA ASN A 316 11.38 -4.80 24.45
C ASN A 316 11.67 -3.97 23.17
N PRO A 317 12.80 -3.21 23.12
CA PRO A 317 13.08 -2.32 21.99
C PRO A 317 13.33 -3.03 20.65
N SER A 318 13.54 -4.35 20.70
CA SER A 318 13.74 -5.19 19.50
C SER A 318 12.49 -5.96 19.10
N VAL A 319 11.36 -5.84 19.80
CA VAL A 319 10.07 -6.49 19.46
C VAL A 319 9.00 -5.42 19.33
N HIS A 320 8.52 -5.23 18.12
CA HIS A 320 7.54 -4.20 17.81
C HIS A 320 6.18 -4.84 17.55
N VAL A 321 5.11 -4.21 18.04
CA VAL A 321 3.74 -4.70 17.84
C VAL A 321 2.99 -3.74 16.93
N MET A 322 2.47 -4.28 15.82
CA MET A 322 1.55 -3.61 14.92
C MET A 322 0.16 -4.22 15.11
N SER A 323 -0.64 -3.62 16.00
CA SER A 323 -2.03 -4.03 16.23
C SER A 323 -2.98 -3.13 15.44
N ARG A 324 -3.86 -3.73 14.65
CA ARG A 324 -4.87 -3.03 13.83
C ARG A 324 -6.18 -3.80 13.83
N GLY A 325 -7.28 -3.07 14.08
CA GLY A 325 -8.61 -3.65 13.93
C GLY A 325 -8.98 -3.88 12.47
N LEU A 326 -9.78 -4.91 12.21
CA LEU A 326 -10.23 -5.30 10.86
C LEU A 326 -11.25 -4.32 10.24
N VAL A 327 -11.90 -3.52 11.07
CA VAL A 327 -12.94 -2.58 10.61
C VAL A 327 -12.34 -1.52 9.70
N ALA A 328 -12.84 -1.43 8.48
CA ALA A 328 -12.39 -0.49 7.44
C ALA A 328 -10.90 -0.63 7.02
N MET A 329 -10.23 -1.73 7.36
CA MET A 329 -8.85 -1.98 6.93
C MET A 329 -8.79 -2.33 5.44
N ASN A 330 -7.85 -1.72 4.73
CA ASN A 330 -7.48 -2.13 3.37
C ASN A 330 -6.14 -2.86 3.42
N ILE A 331 -6.05 -3.98 2.69
CA ILE A 331 -4.87 -4.84 2.70
C ILE A 331 -3.62 -4.14 2.12
N ASP A 332 -3.78 -3.30 1.09
CA ASP A 332 -2.65 -2.59 0.50
C ASP A 332 -2.12 -1.50 1.45
N GLU A 333 -3.00 -0.74 2.11
CA GLU A 333 -2.59 0.22 3.13
C GLU A 333 -1.86 -0.47 4.28
N TRP A 334 -2.42 -1.58 4.76
CA TRP A 334 -1.84 -2.33 5.87
C TRP A 334 -0.43 -2.83 5.56
N VAL A 335 -0.22 -3.40 4.35
CA VAL A 335 1.12 -3.89 3.99
C VAL A 335 2.14 -2.77 3.90
N TYR A 336 1.76 -1.61 3.38
CA TYR A 336 2.70 -0.49 3.33
C TYR A 336 3.03 0.06 4.72
N GLN A 337 2.09 0.03 5.67
CA GLN A 337 2.38 0.34 7.07
C GLN A 337 3.34 -0.68 7.69
N LEU A 338 3.18 -1.98 7.37
CA LEU A 338 4.13 -3.01 7.78
C LEU A 338 5.51 -2.79 7.16
N LEU A 339 5.60 -2.50 5.86
CA LEU A 339 6.86 -2.23 5.18
C LEU A 339 7.57 -0.98 5.73
N ASP A 340 6.84 0.09 6.00
CA ASP A 340 7.38 1.30 6.62
C ASP A 340 7.91 1.00 8.04
N LEU A 341 7.21 0.14 8.80
CA LEU A 341 7.68 -0.29 10.11
C LEU A 341 8.93 -1.17 10.00
N VAL A 342 9.00 -2.08 9.03
CA VAL A 342 10.19 -2.88 8.73
C VAL A 342 11.39 -1.99 8.41
N GLU A 343 11.21 -0.98 7.55
CA GLU A 343 12.26 -0.03 7.20
C GLU A 343 12.75 0.76 8.42
N LYS A 344 11.81 1.23 9.25
CA LYS A 344 12.10 2.00 10.46
C LYS A 344 12.85 1.20 11.52
N THR A 345 12.41 -0.05 11.77
CA THR A 345 12.93 -0.90 12.85
C THR A 345 14.06 -1.81 12.42
N LYS A 346 14.34 -1.89 11.11
CA LYS A 346 15.30 -2.85 10.51
C LYS A 346 14.96 -4.30 10.87
N ALA A 347 13.68 -4.61 10.98
CA ALA A 347 13.21 -5.93 11.39
C ALA A 347 13.74 -7.04 10.48
N LYS A 348 14.12 -8.16 11.10
CA LYS A 348 14.59 -9.38 10.45
C LYS A 348 13.64 -10.55 10.63
N ARG A 349 12.68 -10.43 11.57
CA ARG A 349 11.65 -11.42 11.83
C ARG A 349 10.27 -10.79 11.82
N ILE A 350 9.33 -11.42 11.15
CA ILE A 350 7.94 -10.95 11.09
C ILE A 350 7.03 -12.11 11.45
N VAL A 351 6.07 -11.85 12.34
CA VAL A 351 4.95 -12.75 12.62
C VAL A 351 3.66 -12.06 12.20
N ILE A 352 2.85 -12.73 11.38
CA ILE A 352 1.51 -12.27 10.98
C ILE A 352 0.48 -13.19 11.65
N ASP A 353 -0.32 -12.63 12.56
CA ASP A 353 -1.35 -13.31 13.31
C ASP A 353 -2.72 -12.60 13.19
N SER A 354 -3.63 -13.03 12.29
CA SER A 354 -3.56 -14.22 11.45
C SER A 354 -3.79 -13.88 9.96
N LEU A 355 -3.40 -14.82 9.07
CA LEU A 355 -3.72 -14.71 7.64
C LEU A 355 -5.22 -14.75 7.35
N ALA A 356 -6.02 -15.40 8.20
CA ALA A 356 -7.47 -15.46 8.07
C ALA A 356 -8.10 -14.06 8.15
N ASP A 357 -7.60 -13.21 9.04
CA ASP A 357 -8.04 -11.83 9.20
C ASP A 357 -7.71 -10.99 7.96
N LEU A 358 -6.52 -11.18 7.39
CA LEU A 358 -6.11 -10.50 6.15
C LEU A 358 -6.94 -10.96 4.94
N MET A 359 -7.35 -12.23 4.90
CA MET A 359 -8.21 -12.73 3.82
C MET A 359 -9.58 -12.04 3.84
N ILE A 360 -10.14 -11.81 5.03
CA ILE A 360 -11.39 -11.03 5.20
C ILE A 360 -11.19 -9.58 4.71
N ALA A 361 -10.03 -8.97 5.02
CA ALA A 361 -9.72 -7.60 4.60
C ALA A 361 -9.50 -7.46 3.09
N ALA A 362 -8.99 -8.50 2.42
CA ALA A 362 -8.74 -8.50 0.98
C ALA A 362 -10.02 -8.57 0.15
N ALA A 363 -11.13 -9.08 0.71
CA ALA A 363 -12.44 -9.25 0.08
C ALA A 363 -12.46 -10.11 -1.22
N ASP A 364 -11.30 -10.47 -1.76
CA ASP A 364 -11.12 -11.26 -2.99
C ASP A 364 -10.03 -12.33 -2.75
N PRO A 365 -10.35 -13.63 -2.87
CA PRO A 365 -9.40 -14.72 -2.65
C PRO A 365 -8.21 -14.73 -3.64
N VAL A 366 -8.41 -14.27 -4.88
CA VAL A 366 -7.33 -14.20 -5.87
C VAL A 366 -6.34 -13.11 -5.45
N ARG A 367 -6.86 -11.93 -5.11
CA ARG A 367 -6.06 -10.81 -4.63
C ARG A 367 -5.31 -11.14 -3.34
N PHE A 368 -5.94 -11.86 -2.43
CA PHE A 368 -5.28 -12.33 -1.20
C PHE A 368 -4.08 -13.23 -1.51
N ARG A 369 -4.22 -14.20 -2.42
CA ARG A 369 -3.11 -15.09 -2.81
C ARG A 369 -1.97 -14.34 -3.51
N GLU A 370 -2.28 -13.42 -4.42
CA GLU A 370 -1.29 -12.55 -5.06
C GLU A 370 -0.52 -11.72 -4.02
N TRP A 371 -1.25 -11.20 -3.04
CA TRP A 371 -0.68 -10.42 -1.95
C TRP A 371 0.26 -11.27 -1.07
N VAL A 372 -0.18 -12.46 -0.59
CA VAL A 372 0.65 -13.37 0.21
C VAL A 372 1.92 -13.73 -0.55
N PHE A 373 1.79 -14.07 -1.84
CA PHE A 373 2.92 -14.36 -2.70
C PHE A 373 3.90 -13.19 -2.76
N SER A 374 3.42 -11.98 -3.07
CA SER A 374 4.26 -10.78 -3.25
C SER A 374 4.98 -10.38 -1.96
N VAL A 375 4.29 -10.41 -0.81
CA VAL A 375 4.89 -10.13 0.51
C VAL A 375 5.96 -11.16 0.85
N THR A 376 5.66 -12.45 0.67
CA THR A 376 6.60 -13.54 0.93
C THR A 376 7.86 -13.40 0.07
N GLN A 377 7.70 -13.17 -1.24
CA GLN A 377 8.84 -13.00 -2.15
C GLN A 377 9.69 -11.78 -1.80
N ARG A 378 9.05 -10.68 -1.39
CA ARG A 378 9.76 -9.47 -0.98
C ARG A 378 10.60 -9.71 0.26
N PHE A 379 10.01 -10.28 1.32
CA PHE A 379 10.73 -10.55 2.56
C PHE A 379 11.85 -11.56 2.37
N ASN A 380 11.61 -12.60 1.59
CA ASN A 380 12.64 -13.59 1.27
C ASN A 380 13.86 -12.95 0.58
N ARG A 381 13.64 -12.03 -0.38
CA ARG A 381 14.75 -11.29 -1.06
C ARG A 381 15.51 -10.37 -0.11
N GLU A 382 14.81 -9.76 0.86
CA GLU A 382 15.41 -8.89 1.86
C GLU A 382 16.05 -9.66 3.03
N GLY A 383 16.01 -11.00 2.98
CA GLY A 383 16.54 -11.88 4.04
C GLY A 383 15.76 -11.77 5.34
N ILE A 384 14.46 -11.43 5.26
CA ILE A 384 13.56 -11.31 6.40
C ILE A 384 12.78 -12.62 6.54
N SER A 385 12.86 -13.24 7.71
CA SER A 385 12.15 -14.49 8.01
C SER A 385 10.71 -14.19 8.41
N LEU A 386 9.76 -14.78 7.67
CA LEU A 386 8.33 -14.58 7.86
C LEU A 386 7.69 -15.82 8.50
N MET A 387 6.99 -15.65 9.62
CA MET A 387 6.11 -16.65 10.19
C MET A 387 4.66 -16.18 10.06
N SER A 388 3.84 -16.94 9.35
CA SER A 388 2.43 -16.63 9.15
C SER A 388 1.59 -17.65 9.92
N ILE A 389 0.62 -17.16 10.67
CA ILE A 389 -0.30 -17.97 11.46
C ILE A 389 -1.62 -18.10 10.73
N ILE A 390 -2.15 -19.31 10.65
CA ILE A 390 -3.47 -19.58 10.09
C ILE A 390 -4.30 -20.44 11.04
N GLU A 391 -5.55 -20.08 11.21
CA GLU A 391 -6.50 -20.88 11.95
C GLU A 391 -7.13 -21.93 11.04
N VAL A 392 -7.14 -23.19 11.53
CA VAL A 392 -7.81 -24.31 10.89
C VAL A 392 -8.97 -24.70 11.78
N PRO A 393 -10.23 -24.64 11.30
CA PRO A 393 -11.42 -24.87 12.15
C PRO A 393 -11.57 -26.31 12.63
N GLU A 394 -10.88 -27.27 12.02
CA GLU A 394 -11.03 -28.68 12.30
C GLU A 394 -10.03 -29.17 13.35
N LEU A 395 -10.55 -29.74 14.45
CA LEU A 395 -9.73 -30.20 15.56
C LEU A 395 -8.90 -31.45 15.21
N PHE A 396 -9.34 -32.32 14.28
CA PHE A 396 -8.84 -33.67 14.08
C PHE A 396 -8.57 -34.09 12.62
N GLN A 397 -8.77 -33.24 11.61
CA GLN A 397 -8.60 -33.63 10.20
C GLN A 397 -7.62 -32.74 9.45
N LEU A 398 -6.72 -33.38 8.69
CA LEU A 398 -5.64 -32.77 7.91
C LEU A 398 -6.08 -32.22 6.53
N GLU A 399 -7.33 -32.48 6.11
CA GLU A 399 -7.72 -32.43 4.71
C GLU A 399 -7.77 -30.99 4.11
N ARG A 400 -7.74 -29.92 4.94
CA ARG A 400 -8.06 -28.57 4.45
C ARG A 400 -7.01 -27.47 4.64
N ILE A 401 -5.77 -27.76 5.01
CA ILE A 401 -4.69 -26.73 5.07
C ILE A 401 -4.49 -26.07 3.71
N SER A 402 -4.86 -26.75 2.61
CA SER A 402 -4.69 -26.29 1.24
C SER A 402 -5.89 -25.54 0.66
N GLU A 403 -7.06 -25.50 1.31
CA GLU A 403 -8.25 -24.81 0.74
C GLU A 403 -8.03 -23.31 0.49
N GLN A 404 -7.19 -22.67 1.30
CA GLN A 404 -6.85 -21.27 1.10
C GLN A 404 -5.69 -21.06 0.11
N GLY A 405 -5.07 -22.14 -0.39
CA GLY A 405 -4.04 -22.10 -1.42
C GLY A 405 -2.75 -21.39 -1.02
N VAL A 406 -2.45 -21.25 0.30
CA VAL A 406 -1.24 -20.53 0.77
C VAL A 406 -0.14 -21.47 1.25
N SER A 407 -0.44 -22.73 1.56
CA SER A 407 0.55 -23.70 2.06
C SER A 407 1.67 -24.03 1.05
N HIS A 408 1.38 -23.93 -0.26
CA HIS A 408 2.40 -24.13 -1.30
C HIS A 408 3.37 -22.95 -1.40
N LEU A 409 2.98 -21.76 -0.94
CA LEU A 409 3.81 -20.55 -0.94
C LEU A 409 4.82 -20.53 0.21
N ALA A 410 4.56 -21.28 1.29
CA ALA A 410 5.47 -21.37 2.42
C ALA A 410 6.61 -22.36 2.19
N ASP A 411 7.82 -22.02 2.66
CA ASP A 411 8.99 -22.91 2.65
C ASP A 411 8.86 -23.99 3.71
N ASN A 412 8.33 -23.65 4.87
CA ASN A 412 8.09 -24.55 5.98
C ASN A 412 6.61 -24.55 6.38
N VAL A 413 6.09 -25.71 6.79
CA VAL A 413 4.73 -25.84 7.31
C VAL A 413 4.77 -26.63 8.62
N ILE A 414 4.31 -26.00 9.69
CA ILE A 414 4.13 -26.62 11.01
C ILE A 414 2.64 -26.74 11.28
N LEU A 415 2.23 -27.92 11.65
CA LEU A 415 0.87 -28.22 12.09
C LEU A 415 0.84 -28.40 13.60
N LEU A 416 -0.04 -27.67 14.26
CA LEU A 416 -0.43 -27.89 15.66
C LEU A 416 -1.85 -28.46 15.69
N GLN A 417 -2.05 -29.54 16.42
CA GLN A 417 -3.35 -30.23 16.48
C GLN A 417 -3.63 -30.78 17.86
N TYR A 418 -4.90 -31.01 18.19
CA TYR A 418 -5.28 -31.82 19.34
C TYR A 418 -5.34 -33.29 18.92
N VAL A 419 -4.89 -34.19 19.81
CA VAL A 419 -5.01 -35.63 19.65
C VAL A 419 -5.69 -36.21 20.88
N GLN A 420 -6.66 -37.05 20.68
CA GLN A 420 -7.35 -37.71 21.80
C GLN A 420 -6.53 -38.89 22.31
N ARG A 421 -6.28 -38.92 23.60
CA ARG A 421 -5.63 -40.01 24.30
C ARG A 421 -6.54 -40.50 25.45
N GLY A 422 -7.32 -41.51 25.17
CA GLY A 422 -8.35 -41.94 26.12
C GLY A 422 -9.38 -40.85 26.35
N ALA A 423 -9.49 -40.35 27.60
CA ALA A 423 -10.39 -39.27 27.98
C ALA A 423 -9.73 -37.85 27.90
N GLU A 424 -8.45 -37.76 27.59
CA GLU A 424 -7.69 -36.52 27.60
C GLU A 424 -7.41 -36.03 26.18
N LEU A 425 -7.32 -34.70 26.02
CA LEU A 425 -6.86 -34.03 24.82
C LEU A 425 -5.39 -33.61 25.00
N ALA A 426 -4.50 -34.26 24.29
CA ALA A 426 -3.10 -33.89 24.22
C ALA A 426 -2.85 -32.94 23.04
N ARG A 427 -1.84 -32.08 23.14
CA ARG A 427 -1.36 -31.24 22.04
C ARG A 427 -0.26 -31.95 21.28
N ALA A 428 -0.31 -31.83 19.95
CA ALA A 428 0.67 -32.43 19.06
C ALA A 428 1.19 -31.43 18.02
N LEU A 429 2.47 -31.57 17.69
CA LEU A 429 3.19 -30.79 16.68
C LEU A 429 3.74 -31.72 15.61
N THR A 430 3.59 -31.32 14.35
CA THR A 430 4.20 -32.00 13.22
C THR A 430 4.81 -30.96 12.27
N VAL A 431 6.06 -31.17 11.87
CA VAL A 431 6.66 -30.46 10.75
C VAL A 431 6.27 -31.21 9.48
N LEU A 432 5.32 -30.63 8.71
CA LEU A 432 4.78 -31.30 7.50
C LEU A 432 5.69 -31.11 6.30
N LYS A 433 6.35 -29.95 6.21
CA LYS A 433 7.16 -29.56 5.06
C LYS A 433 8.31 -28.68 5.52
N THR A 434 9.50 -28.93 4.97
CA THR A 434 10.60 -27.99 4.98
C THR A 434 11.24 -27.99 3.59
N ARG A 435 11.52 -26.78 3.04
CA ARG A 435 12.25 -26.65 1.79
C ARG A 435 13.75 -26.71 2.08
N ALA A 436 14.47 -27.52 1.30
CA ALA A 436 15.94 -27.67 1.35
C ALA A 436 16.51 -28.20 2.68
N MET A 437 15.71 -28.84 3.53
CA MET A 437 16.15 -29.53 4.73
C MET A 437 15.53 -30.94 4.77
N HIS A 438 16.33 -31.92 5.24
CA HIS A 438 15.80 -33.26 5.50
C HIS A 438 15.09 -33.23 6.86
N HIS A 439 13.84 -33.63 6.90
CA HIS A 439 13.08 -33.82 8.13
C HIS A 439 12.29 -35.13 8.05
N ARG A 440 11.91 -35.66 9.17
CA ARG A 440 10.95 -36.77 9.28
C ARG A 440 9.61 -36.19 9.74
N PRO A 441 8.51 -36.38 9.00
CA PRO A 441 7.19 -35.91 9.44
C PRO A 441 6.67 -36.81 10.57
N VAL A 442 7.16 -36.58 11.78
CA VAL A 442 6.81 -37.31 12.99
C VAL A 442 5.94 -36.43 13.86
N VAL A 443 4.96 -37.03 14.53
CA VAL A 443 4.07 -36.30 15.45
C VAL A 443 4.68 -36.30 16.84
N HIS A 444 4.96 -35.13 17.38
CA HIS A 444 5.47 -34.97 18.75
C HIS A 444 4.37 -34.42 19.66
N SER A 445 4.33 -34.89 20.90
CA SER A 445 3.55 -34.21 21.95
C SER A 445 4.19 -32.88 22.32
N TYR A 446 3.43 -31.94 22.83
CA TYR A 446 3.98 -30.73 23.47
C TYR A 446 3.05 -30.21 24.56
N GLU A 447 3.63 -29.46 25.47
CA GLU A 447 2.92 -28.78 26.53
C GLU A 447 3.25 -27.29 26.51
N ILE A 448 2.34 -26.46 27.04
CA ILE A 448 2.55 -25.07 27.31
C ILE A 448 2.52 -24.91 28.83
N ASN A 449 3.65 -24.55 29.40
CA ASN A 449 3.83 -24.32 30.82
C ASN A 449 4.55 -23.00 31.10
N ASP A 450 5.00 -22.73 32.31
CA ASP A 450 5.67 -21.49 32.71
C ASP A 450 7.01 -21.24 31.95
N GLN A 451 7.59 -22.28 31.34
CA GLN A 451 8.77 -22.18 30.47
C GLN A 451 8.41 -21.92 29.00
N GLY A 452 7.14 -21.82 28.69
CA GLY A 452 6.63 -21.62 27.33
C GLY A 452 6.28 -22.95 26.63
N PHE A 453 6.71 -23.06 25.38
CA PHE A 453 6.42 -24.20 24.52
C PHE A 453 7.46 -25.30 24.72
N VAL A 454 7.06 -26.40 25.32
CA VAL A 454 7.93 -27.54 25.62
C VAL A 454 7.54 -28.75 24.76
N LEU A 455 8.43 -29.12 23.85
CA LEU A 455 8.23 -30.30 22.98
C LEU A 455 8.56 -31.60 23.75
N GLY A 456 7.68 -32.57 23.63
CA GLY A 456 7.81 -33.90 24.25
C GLY A 456 8.13 -35.00 23.25
N ASP A 457 7.85 -36.23 23.66
CA ASP A 457 8.16 -37.45 22.92
C ASP A 457 7.33 -37.61 21.63
N VAL A 458 7.84 -38.46 20.74
CA VAL A 458 7.12 -38.92 19.56
C VAL A 458 5.86 -39.68 19.98
N LEU A 459 4.74 -39.28 19.44
CA LEU A 459 3.48 -39.97 19.67
C LEU A 459 3.44 -41.27 18.88
N SER A 460 3.44 -42.38 19.61
CA SER A 460 3.20 -43.69 18.99
C SER A 460 1.77 -43.76 18.45
N PRO A 461 1.55 -44.39 17.27
CA PRO A 461 0.20 -44.67 16.81
C PRO A 461 -0.56 -45.41 17.92
N THR A 462 -1.73 -44.91 18.25
CA THR A 462 -2.65 -45.70 19.10
C THR A 462 -3.07 -46.93 18.27
N PRO A 463 -2.96 -48.15 18.82
CA PRO A 463 -3.33 -49.36 18.11
C PRO A 463 -4.82 -49.39 17.74
#